data_721589c06cb633733327e599f0bee933
#
_entry.id   721589c06cb633733327e599f0bee933
#
_cell.length_a   1.000
_cell.length_b   1.000
_cell.length_c   1.000
_cell.angle_alpha   90.00
_cell.angle_beta   90.00
_cell.angle_gamma   90.00
#
_symmetry.space_group_name_H-M   'P 1'
#
loop_
_entity.id
_entity.type
_entity.pdbx_description
1 polymer ?
#
loop_
_entity_poly.entity_id
_entity_poly.type
_entity_poly.pdbx_seq_one_letter_code
_entity_poly.pdbx_strand_id
1 'polypeptide(L)'
;SALTNAGHEVIITDKIAGNIACDVIYQTRIQQERFASPDEADLYRGHFSLNKSIYQQYCKNNTVIMHPLPRDSRPEANELDVDLNDLDHLAIFRQAQNGVLVRMALFALTLGVEDKISQYEKPVLWHSTK
;
A
#
# COMPACT_ATOMS: atom_id res chain seq x y z
N SER A 1 16.29 15.20 6.81
CA SER A 1 15.48 14.10 7.39
C SER A 1 16.41 13.03 7.99
N ALA A 2 15.90 12.16 8.86
CA ALA A 2 16.68 11.05 9.41
C ALA A 2 17.21 10.12 8.30
N LEU A 3 16.44 9.91 7.24
CA LEU A 3 16.84 9.12 6.08
C LEU A 3 18.02 9.74 5.33
N THR A 4 17.98 11.04 5.09
CA THR A 4 19.07 11.76 4.42
C THR A 4 20.35 11.69 5.26
N ASN A 5 20.23 11.83 6.58
CA ASN A 5 21.35 11.71 7.50
C ASN A 5 21.94 10.28 7.55
N ALA A 6 21.13 9.28 7.24
CA ALA A 6 21.55 7.88 7.10
C ALA A 6 22.15 7.54 5.71
N GLY A 7 22.32 8.53 4.85
CA GLY A 7 22.92 8.35 3.52
C GLY A 7 21.93 7.94 2.41
N HIS A 8 20.61 8.01 2.68
CA HIS A 8 19.61 7.72 1.66
C HIS A 8 19.29 8.98 0.85
N GLU A 9 19.05 8.79 -0.45
CA GLU A 9 18.49 9.84 -1.31
C GLU A 9 16.99 9.95 -1.05
N VAL A 10 16.51 11.19 -0.83
CA VAL A 10 15.10 11.49 -0.60
C VAL A 10 14.65 12.53 -1.62
N ILE A 11 13.73 12.12 -2.50
CA ILE A 11 13.13 12.99 -3.52
C ILE A 11 11.69 13.27 -3.11
N ILE A 12 11.32 14.54 -3.05
CA ILE A 12 9.93 14.98 -2.78
C ILE A 12 9.38 15.58 -4.07
N THR A 13 8.20 15.13 -4.48
CA THR A 13 7.52 15.61 -5.69
C THR A 13 6.03 15.79 -5.42
N ASP A 14 5.42 16.69 -6.14
CA ASP A 14 3.99 17.04 -6.09
C ASP A 14 3.17 16.38 -7.20
N LYS A 15 3.80 15.55 -8.03
CA LYS A 15 3.12 14.89 -9.15
C LYS A 15 3.78 13.58 -9.54
N ILE A 16 2.98 12.67 -10.07
CA ILE A 16 3.46 11.49 -10.79
C ILE A 16 3.89 11.96 -12.18
N ALA A 17 5.19 12.13 -12.41
CA ALA A 17 5.73 12.54 -13.70
C ALA A 17 7.14 11.99 -13.88
N GLY A 18 7.53 11.75 -15.15
CA GLY A 18 8.83 11.18 -15.48
C GLY A 18 8.90 9.68 -15.17
N ASN A 19 10.08 9.13 -15.33
CA ASN A 19 10.29 7.70 -15.10
C ASN A 19 10.35 7.39 -13.60
N ILE A 20 9.33 6.72 -13.07
CA ILE A 20 9.31 6.25 -11.68
C ILE A 20 10.08 4.92 -11.64
N ALA A 21 11.40 5.02 -11.62
CA ALA A 21 12.29 3.85 -11.62
C ALA A 21 12.40 3.19 -10.22
N CYS A 22 11.30 3.10 -9.48
CA CYS A 22 11.26 2.45 -8.17
C CYS A 22 10.87 0.96 -8.29
N ASP A 23 11.25 0.19 -7.28
CA ASP A 23 10.87 -1.23 -7.19
C ASP A 23 9.51 -1.42 -6.51
N VAL A 24 9.10 -0.46 -5.67
CA VAL A 24 7.85 -0.51 -4.92
C VAL A 24 7.17 0.86 -4.96
N ILE A 25 5.86 0.85 -5.23
CA ILE A 25 4.96 1.98 -4.99
C ILE A 25 4.09 1.63 -3.80
N TYR A 26 4.14 2.45 -2.75
CA TYR A 26 3.22 2.35 -1.63
C TYR A 26 2.17 3.45 -1.76
N GLN A 27 1.06 3.15 -2.44
CA GLN A 27 -0.03 4.09 -2.65
C GLN A 27 -0.88 4.23 -1.40
N THR A 28 -1.33 5.44 -1.10
CA THR A 28 -2.24 5.70 0.02
C THR A 28 -3.38 6.61 -0.44
N ARG A 29 -4.54 6.48 0.18
CA ARG A 29 -5.64 7.42 -0.06
C ARG A 29 -5.33 8.79 0.53
N ILE A 30 -5.95 9.83 0.00
CA ILE A 30 -5.95 11.15 0.59
C ILE A 30 -6.77 11.11 1.89
N GLN A 31 -6.16 11.45 3.00
CA GLN A 31 -6.82 11.50 4.31
C GLN A 31 -7.52 12.84 4.48
N GLN A 32 -8.75 12.96 3.97
CA GLN A 32 -9.53 14.20 4.00
C GLN A 32 -9.72 14.75 5.41
N GLU A 33 -9.79 13.88 6.39
CA GLU A 33 -9.92 14.21 7.82
C GLU A 33 -8.72 14.99 8.40
N ARG A 34 -7.62 15.10 7.65
CA ARG A 34 -6.42 15.85 8.07
C ARG A 34 -6.33 17.26 7.50
N PHE A 35 -7.22 17.61 6.58
CA PHE A 35 -7.26 18.95 6.00
C PHE A 35 -8.13 19.86 6.84
N ALA A 36 -7.85 21.18 6.78
CA ALA A 36 -8.61 22.18 7.52
C ALA A 36 -10.05 22.31 7.01
N SER A 37 -10.29 22.00 5.72
CA SER A 37 -11.61 22.00 5.12
C SER A 37 -11.73 20.92 4.03
N PRO A 38 -12.95 20.46 3.70
CA PRO A 38 -13.17 19.57 2.55
C PRO A 38 -12.68 20.15 1.22
N ASP A 39 -12.88 21.45 1.02
CA ASP A 39 -12.48 22.17 -0.21
C ASP A 39 -10.96 22.12 -0.42
N GLU A 40 -10.19 22.19 0.66
CA GLU A 40 -8.73 22.05 0.59
C GLU A 40 -8.32 20.64 0.17
N ALA A 41 -8.98 19.61 0.68
CA ALA A 41 -8.73 18.22 0.29
C ALA A 41 -9.07 17.96 -1.18
N ASP A 42 -10.12 18.62 -1.70
CA ASP A 42 -10.58 18.48 -3.08
C ASP A 42 -9.56 18.98 -4.09
N LEU A 43 -8.71 19.92 -3.73
CA LEU A 43 -7.62 20.41 -4.57
C LEU A 43 -6.59 19.33 -4.92
N TYR A 44 -6.47 18.30 -4.08
CA TYR A 44 -5.48 17.23 -4.26
C TYR A 44 -6.10 15.95 -4.81
N ARG A 45 -7.43 15.88 -4.96
CA ARG A 45 -8.09 14.71 -5.52
C ARG A 45 -7.59 14.41 -6.92
N GLY A 46 -7.29 13.14 -7.17
CA GLY A 46 -6.83 12.67 -8.47
C GLY A 46 -5.38 13.02 -8.85
N HIS A 47 -4.68 13.87 -8.09
CA HIS A 47 -3.31 14.27 -8.43
C HIS A 47 -2.32 13.12 -8.42
N PHE A 48 -2.55 12.12 -7.57
CA PHE A 48 -1.70 10.94 -7.42
C PHE A 48 -2.44 9.65 -7.74
N SER A 49 -3.42 9.70 -8.64
CA SER A 49 -4.13 8.51 -9.09
C SER A 49 -3.21 7.61 -9.89
N LEU A 50 -3.15 6.33 -9.53
CA LEU A 50 -2.42 5.31 -10.25
C LEU A 50 -3.41 4.39 -10.98
N ASN A 51 -3.27 4.29 -12.29
CA ASN A 51 -3.99 3.39 -13.16
C ASN A 51 -3.03 2.62 -14.07
N LYS A 52 -3.56 1.68 -14.83
CA LYS A 52 -2.76 0.84 -15.72
C LYS A 52 -1.97 1.63 -16.76
N SER A 53 -2.54 2.69 -17.31
CA SER A 53 -1.86 3.55 -18.28
C SER A 53 -0.66 4.28 -17.65
N ILE A 54 -0.84 4.88 -16.48
CA ILE A 54 0.23 5.55 -15.74
C ILE A 54 1.30 4.55 -15.32
N TYR A 55 0.91 3.37 -14.84
CA TYR A 55 1.84 2.30 -14.50
C TYR A 55 2.71 1.91 -15.70
N GLN A 56 2.11 1.64 -16.85
CA GLN A 56 2.84 1.26 -18.07
C GLN A 56 3.74 2.36 -18.61
N GLN A 57 3.33 3.61 -18.44
CA GLN A 57 4.06 4.76 -18.97
C GLN A 57 5.28 5.13 -18.12
N TYR A 58 5.16 5.03 -16.79
CA TYR A 58 6.15 5.62 -15.88
C TYR A 58 6.88 4.61 -14.98
N CYS A 59 6.34 3.41 -14.80
CA CYS A 59 6.90 2.42 -13.89
C CYS A 59 7.70 1.34 -14.62
N LYS A 60 8.59 0.67 -13.90
CA LYS A 60 9.21 -0.57 -14.41
C LYS A 60 8.13 -1.65 -14.51
N ASN A 61 8.29 -2.58 -15.44
CA ASN A 61 7.31 -3.69 -15.63
C ASN A 61 7.13 -4.60 -14.41
N ASN A 62 8.07 -4.58 -13.48
CA ASN A 62 8.06 -5.38 -12.26
C ASN A 62 7.89 -4.55 -10.97
N THR A 63 7.54 -3.27 -11.08
CA THR A 63 7.26 -2.44 -9.90
C THR A 63 6.08 -2.99 -9.12
N VAL A 64 6.29 -3.33 -7.85
CA VAL A 64 5.26 -3.85 -6.96
C VAL A 64 4.39 -2.72 -6.43
N ILE A 65 3.07 -2.88 -6.54
CA ILE A 65 2.11 -1.90 -6.01
C ILE A 65 1.55 -2.42 -4.69
N MET A 66 1.64 -1.61 -3.65
CA MET A 66 1.12 -1.85 -2.32
C MET A 66 0.13 -0.75 -1.91
N HIS A 67 -0.82 -1.08 -1.03
CA HIS A 67 -1.78 -0.14 -0.47
C HIS A 67 -2.28 -0.63 0.89
N PRO A 68 -2.37 0.21 1.91
CA PRO A 68 -2.78 -0.23 3.26
C PRO A 68 -4.27 -0.57 3.37
N LEU A 69 -5.08 -0.28 2.33
CA LEU A 69 -6.53 -0.43 2.32
C LEU A 69 -7.24 0.33 3.48
N PRO A 70 -8.52 0.72 3.30
CA PRO A 70 -9.30 0.62 2.06
C PRO A 70 -8.85 1.62 1.02
N ARG A 71 -8.93 1.27 -0.28
CA ARG A 71 -8.79 2.25 -1.37
C ARG A 71 -10.10 3.00 -1.58
N ASP A 72 -10.00 4.24 -2.02
CA ASP A 72 -11.15 5.05 -2.38
C ASP A 72 -11.46 4.83 -3.87
N SER A 73 -12.56 4.13 -4.16
CA SER A 73 -12.97 3.80 -5.53
C SER A 73 -13.96 4.79 -6.13
N ARG A 74 -14.24 5.91 -5.46
CA ARG A 74 -15.08 6.96 -6.01
C ARG A 74 -14.38 7.60 -7.21
N PRO A 75 -15.09 7.94 -8.29
CA PRO A 75 -14.51 8.46 -9.53
C PRO A 75 -13.61 9.69 -9.30
N GLU A 76 -13.99 10.55 -8.38
CA GLU A 76 -13.30 11.79 -8.05
C GLU A 76 -12.08 11.61 -7.12
N ALA A 77 -11.95 10.45 -6.49
CA ALA A 77 -10.93 10.19 -5.47
C ALA A 77 -10.14 8.90 -5.71
N ASN A 78 -10.29 8.28 -6.88
CA ASN A 78 -9.73 6.99 -7.26
C ASN A 78 -8.19 7.02 -7.30
N GLU A 79 -7.55 6.89 -6.13
CA GLU A 79 -6.08 6.92 -6.01
C GLU A 79 -5.42 5.66 -6.57
N LEU A 80 -6.15 4.54 -6.56
CA LEU A 80 -5.68 3.26 -7.10
C LEU A 80 -6.80 2.59 -7.88
N ASP A 81 -6.72 2.66 -9.20
CA ASP A 81 -7.77 2.20 -10.10
C ASP A 81 -7.92 0.67 -10.07
N VAL A 82 -9.16 0.22 -10.31
CA VAL A 82 -9.51 -1.21 -10.36
C VAL A 82 -8.95 -1.91 -11.60
N ASP A 83 -8.57 -1.15 -12.63
CA ASP A 83 -7.95 -1.68 -13.85
C ASP A 83 -6.57 -2.31 -13.60
N LEU A 84 -5.97 -2.03 -12.43
CA LEU A 84 -4.73 -2.63 -11.96
C LEU A 84 -4.93 -4.03 -11.33
N ASN A 85 -6.18 -4.46 -11.08
CA ASN A 85 -6.44 -5.71 -10.36
C ASN A 85 -5.89 -6.97 -11.05
N ASP A 86 -5.71 -6.91 -12.36
CA ASP A 86 -5.18 -8.03 -13.17
C ASP A 86 -3.65 -8.03 -13.26
N LEU A 87 -2.97 -7.09 -12.60
CA LEU A 87 -1.51 -7.06 -12.59
C LEU A 87 -0.94 -8.03 -11.55
N ASP A 88 -0.03 -8.90 -11.99
CA ASP A 88 0.68 -9.84 -11.13
C ASP A 88 1.46 -9.17 -10.01
N HIS A 89 1.87 -7.92 -10.23
CA HIS A 89 2.64 -7.11 -9.29
C HIS A 89 1.77 -6.28 -8.33
N LEU A 90 0.44 -6.39 -8.40
CA LEU A 90 -0.45 -5.78 -7.43
C LEU A 90 -0.48 -6.62 -6.15
N ALA A 91 0.16 -6.16 -5.10
CA ALA A 91 0.35 -6.91 -3.86
C ALA A 91 -0.66 -6.57 -2.75
N ILE A 92 -1.66 -5.71 -3.02
CA ILE A 92 -2.56 -5.14 -1.99
C ILE A 92 -3.34 -6.20 -1.20
N PHE A 93 -3.86 -7.23 -1.88
CA PHE A 93 -4.64 -8.28 -1.22
C PHE A 93 -3.74 -9.20 -0.37
N ARG A 94 -2.58 -9.60 -0.91
CA ARG A 94 -1.56 -10.35 -0.18
C ARG A 94 -1.04 -9.57 1.03
N GLN A 95 -0.80 -8.28 0.87
CA GLN A 95 -0.42 -7.39 1.97
C GLN A 95 -1.48 -7.37 3.07
N ALA A 96 -2.76 -7.24 2.71
CA ALA A 96 -3.86 -7.25 3.67
C ALA A 96 -3.96 -8.58 4.44
N GLN A 97 -3.79 -9.71 3.75
CA GLN A 97 -3.76 -11.03 4.38
C GLN A 97 -2.58 -11.18 5.34
N ASN A 98 -1.39 -10.74 4.96
CA ASN A 98 -0.20 -10.75 5.83
C ASN A 98 -0.40 -9.93 7.10
N GLY A 99 -1.26 -8.92 7.09
CA GLY A 99 -1.59 -8.12 8.25
C GLY A 99 -2.13 -8.92 9.44
N VAL A 100 -2.80 -10.04 9.20
CA VAL A 100 -3.27 -10.95 10.27
C VAL A 100 -2.08 -11.60 10.95
N LEU A 101 -1.17 -12.18 10.17
CA LEU A 101 0.02 -12.87 10.68
C LEU A 101 0.94 -11.91 11.46
N VAL A 102 1.13 -10.70 10.94
CA VAL A 102 1.92 -9.67 11.63
C VAL A 102 1.30 -9.29 12.97
N ARG A 103 -0.03 -9.11 13.03
CA ARG A 103 -0.71 -8.82 14.30
C ARG A 103 -0.58 -9.97 15.29
N MET A 104 -0.72 -11.21 14.83
CA MET A 104 -0.52 -12.40 15.68
C MET A 104 0.90 -12.44 16.25
N ALA A 105 1.91 -12.18 15.44
CA ALA A 105 3.30 -12.11 15.88
C ALA A 105 3.52 -10.98 16.92
N LEU A 106 2.95 -9.81 16.69
CA LEU A 106 3.04 -8.69 17.63
C LEU A 106 2.38 -9.01 18.98
N PHE A 107 1.23 -9.67 18.98
CA PHE A 107 0.58 -10.12 20.22
C PHE A 107 1.43 -11.15 20.93
N ALA A 108 1.99 -12.14 20.23
CA ALA A 108 2.84 -13.14 20.83
C ALA A 108 4.06 -12.53 21.51
N LEU A 109 4.75 -11.61 20.83
CA LEU A 109 5.91 -10.88 21.36
C LEU A 109 5.52 -10.01 22.58
N THR A 110 4.40 -9.29 22.49
CA THR A 110 3.96 -8.41 23.57
C THR A 110 3.58 -9.20 24.84
N LEU A 111 3.05 -10.41 24.65
CA LEU A 111 2.64 -11.30 25.76
C LEU A 111 3.77 -12.21 26.21
N GLY A 112 4.94 -12.21 25.56
CA GLY A 112 6.08 -13.08 25.89
C GLY A 112 5.75 -14.57 25.72
N VAL A 113 4.99 -14.92 24.68
CA VAL A 113 4.56 -16.32 24.41
C VAL A 113 5.04 -16.83 23.05
N GLU A 114 5.94 -16.12 22.39
CA GLU A 114 6.48 -16.45 21.07
C GLU A 114 7.07 -17.86 21.03
N ASP A 115 7.79 -18.26 22.08
CA ASP A 115 8.40 -19.60 22.18
C ASP A 115 7.37 -20.74 22.36
N LYS A 116 6.11 -20.41 22.67
CA LYS A 116 5.02 -21.37 22.92
C LYS A 116 4.12 -21.58 21.74
N ILE A 117 4.25 -20.77 20.68
CA ILE A 117 3.31 -20.82 19.53
C ILE A 117 3.30 -22.21 18.91
N SER A 118 4.46 -22.81 18.67
CA SER A 118 4.58 -24.14 18.06
C SER A 118 3.95 -25.26 18.88
N GLN A 119 3.80 -25.09 20.20
CA GLN A 119 3.20 -26.08 21.09
C GLN A 119 1.68 -26.17 20.92
N TYR A 120 1.07 -25.11 20.41
CA TYR A 120 -0.38 -24.99 20.23
C TYR A 120 -0.79 -24.91 18.76
N GLU A 121 0.10 -25.27 17.85
CA GLU A 121 -0.18 -25.28 16.44
C GLU A 121 -1.31 -26.28 16.12
N LYS A 122 -2.34 -25.80 15.44
CA LYS A 122 -3.43 -26.62 14.93
C LYS A 122 -3.53 -26.39 13.42
N PRO A 123 -3.64 -27.45 12.62
CA PRO A 123 -3.88 -27.31 11.20
C PRO A 123 -5.21 -26.59 10.96
N VAL A 124 -5.16 -25.47 10.28
CA VAL A 124 -6.35 -24.71 9.87
C VAL A 124 -6.52 -24.87 8.37
N LEU A 125 -7.65 -25.41 7.96
CA LEU A 125 -8.04 -25.46 6.56
C LEU A 125 -8.55 -24.07 6.15
N TRP A 126 -7.68 -23.32 5.49
CA TRP A 126 -8.10 -22.07 4.86
C TRP A 126 -8.82 -22.39 3.55
N HIS A 127 -10.10 -22.13 3.50
CA HIS A 127 -10.81 -22.11 2.21
C HIS A 127 -10.42 -20.81 1.50
N SER A 128 -9.50 -20.90 0.56
CA SER A 128 -9.26 -19.81 -0.38
C SER A 128 -10.49 -19.73 -1.29
N THR A 129 -11.33 -18.73 -1.09
CA THR A 129 -12.26 -18.31 -2.14
C THR A 129 -11.42 -17.74 -3.27
N LYS A 130 -11.45 -18.43 -4.42
CA LYS A 130 -10.89 -17.94 -5.68
C LYS A 130 -11.60 -16.67 -6.10
#